data_825f8a6c222617806f6b7c03f855f1c1
#
_entry.id   825f8a6c222617806f6b7c03f855f1c1
#
_cell.length_a   1.000
_cell.length_b   1.000
_cell.length_c   1.000
_cell.angle_alpha   90.00
_cell.angle_beta   90.00
_cell.angle_gamma   90.00
#
_symmetry.space_group_name_H-M   'P 1'
#
loop_
_entity.id
_entity.type
_entity.pdbx_description
1 polymer ?
#
loop_
_entity_poly.entity_id
_entity_poly.type
_entity_poly.pdbx_seq_one_letter_code
_entity_poly.pdbx_strand_id
1 'polypeptide(L)'
;MLMLGCKNDRVAVVRVSTDADTATCAEDSLTGVVEEEELANQPMPASAEKLFDDFFFNFASSRQLQMERIVFPLKVNSGYKVEEIQKDDWKMERFFMNDEGYTLIFDSQEQMERVKDTSVGEAIVEKIFLDREFVKQYLFNRDNGRWMLSEVRNQTLPKNPNASFIAFYHQFVTDSVFQQASLSDEIEFTGPDPEDEFEQMEGFITPNLWEDFAPELPQGILYNIVYGRQSADSTQKILVLRGIANGLEEEMTFTRKDGQWKLTKLVR
;
A
#
# COMPACT_ATOMS: atom_id res chain seq x y z
N MET A 1 65.12 14.59 30.28
CA MET A 1 65.32 14.02 31.62
C MET A 1 64.06 13.22 31.98
N LEU A 2 64.28 11.90 32.11
CA LEU A 2 63.45 10.86 32.76
C LEU A 2 62.04 10.67 32.24
N MET A 3 61.76 9.61 31.52
CA MET A 3 61.73 8.15 31.80
C MET A 3 60.48 7.63 32.51
N LEU A 4 59.85 6.64 31.83
CA LEU A 4 59.27 5.38 32.33
C LEU A 4 57.95 5.49 33.10
N GLY A 5 56.97 4.61 32.87
CA GLY A 5 57.05 3.19 32.61
C GLY A 5 55.71 2.56 32.28
N CYS A 6 55.83 1.50 31.52
CA CYS A 6 54.81 0.50 31.21
C CYS A 6 54.24 -0.20 32.46
N LYS A 7 52.96 -0.60 32.41
CA LYS A 7 52.55 -1.87 33.01
C LYS A 7 51.48 -2.57 32.18
N ASN A 8 51.90 -3.70 31.70
CA ASN A 8 51.18 -4.78 31.11
C ASN A 8 50.55 -5.59 32.25
N ASP A 9 49.27 -5.83 32.19
CA ASP A 9 48.67 -6.92 32.95
C ASP A 9 47.87 -7.83 32.04
N ARG A 10 48.43 -8.97 31.82
CA ARG A 10 47.86 -10.15 31.18
C ARG A 10 46.82 -10.74 32.15
N VAL A 11 45.61 -10.98 31.71
CA VAL A 11 44.71 -11.90 32.38
C VAL A 11 44.48 -13.11 31.48
N ALA A 12 44.63 -14.24 32.13
CA ALA A 12 44.77 -15.57 31.60
C ALA A 12 43.52 -16.10 30.89
N VAL A 13 43.80 -16.83 29.81
CA VAL A 13 42.83 -17.73 29.13
C VAL A 13 42.65 -18.95 30.03
N VAL A 14 41.41 -19.19 30.46
CA VAL A 14 40.96 -20.49 30.94
C VAL A 14 40.20 -21.17 29.81
N ARG A 15 40.81 -22.17 29.20
CA ARG A 15 40.13 -23.15 28.36
C ARG A 15 39.37 -24.11 29.27
N VAL A 16 38.06 -24.15 29.08
CA VAL A 16 37.26 -25.30 29.47
C VAL A 16 36.70 -25.92 28.21
N SER A 17 37.20 -27.07 27.86
CA SER A 17 36.64 -28.00 26.91
C SER A 17 35.54 -28.78 27.59
N THR A 18 34.33 -28.76 27.05
CA THR A 18 33.35 -29.86 27.20
C THR A 18 32.58 -29.98 25.88
N ASP A 19 32.52 -31.25 25.48
CA ASP A 19 31.88 -31.77 24.27
C ASP A 19 30.36 -31.58 24.26
N ALA A 20 29.82 -31.68 23.04
CA ALA A 20 28.48 -32.08 22.64
C ALA A 20 27.31 -31.21 23.15
N ASP A 21 26.68 -30.46 22.20
CA ASP A 21 25.37 -30.86 21.71
C ASP A 21 24.99 -30.03 20.47
N THR A 22 24.96 -30.72 19.35
CA THR A 22 24.40 -30.26 18.10
C THR A 22 22.91 -30.54 18.16
N ALA A 23 22.10 -29.55 18.51
CA ALA A 23 20.66 -29.51 18.18
C ALA A 23 20.00 -28.32 18.92
N THR A 24 19.86 -27.18 18.28
CA THR A 24 18.75 -26.21 18.51
C THR A 24 18.93 -24.99 17.58
N CYS A 25 18.65 -25.17 16.31
CA CYS A 25 18.44 -24.07 15.36
C CYS A 25 17.31 -24.38 14.36
N ALA A 26 16.40 -25.29 14.69
CA ALA A 26 15.29 -25.65 13.80
C ALA A 26 13.88 -25.40 14.40
N GLU A 27 13.79 -24.99 15.68
CA GLU A 27 12.49 -24.80 16.33
C GLU A 27 11.96 -23.34 16.25
N ASP A 28 12.83 -22.35 16.16
CA ASP A 28 12.36 -20.94 16.08
C ASP A 28 11.70 -20.54 14.75
N SER A 29 12.05 -21.20 13.65
CA SER A 29 11.40 -20.91 12.38
C SER A 29 10.09 -21.67 12.15
N LEU A 30 9.84 -22.75 12.90
CA LEU A 30 8.58 -23.49 12.85
C LEU A 30 7.50 -22.87 13.74
N THR A 31 7.86 -22.26 14.85
CA THR A 31 6.91 -21.57 15.74
C THR A 31 6.35 -20.29 15.07
N GLY A 32 7.17 -19.50 14.39
CA GLY A 32 6.70 -18.32 13.67
C GLY A 32 5.71 -18.63 12.53
N VAL A 33 5.97 -19.70 11.77
CA VAL A 33 5.05 -20.13 10.70
C VAL A 33 3.73 -20.68 11.22
N VAL A 34 3.75 -21.37 12.37
CA VAL A 34 2.53 -21.90 13.01
C VAL A 34 1.70 -20.78 13.62
N GLU A 35 2.33 -19.76 14.21
CA GLU A 35 1.63 -18.59 14.75
C GLU A 35 1.00 -17.73 13.64
N GLU A 36 1.66 -17.55 12.51
CA GLU A 36 1.07 -16.87 11.34
C GLU A 36 -0.11 -17.64 10.74
N GLU A 37 -0.03 -18.98 10.66
CA GLU A 37 -1.14 -19.82 10.19
C GLU A 37 -2.32 -19.83 11.17
N GLU A 38 -2.09 -19.81 12.47
CA GLU A 38 -3.14 -19.74 13.48
C GLU A 38 -3.84 -18.38 13.50
N LEU A 39 -3.11 -17.26 13.33
CA LEU A 39 -3.69 -15.92 13.18
C LEU A 39 -4.51 -15.80 11.89
N ALA A 40 -4.03 -16.34 10.77
CA ALA A 40 -4.73 -16.34 9.49
C ALA A 40 -6.03 -17.17 9.48
N ASN A 41 -6.19 -18.10 10.41
CA ASN A 41 -7.37 -18.96 10.55
C ASN A 41 -8.37 -18.50 11.62
N GLN A 42 -8.11 -17.40 12.32
CA GLN A 42 -9.09 -16.83 13.25
C GLN A 42 -10.30 -16.28 12.48
N PRO A 43 -11.53 -16.51 12.98
CA PRO A 43 -12.71 -15.96 12.35
C PRO A 43 -12.67 -14.42 12.40
N MET A 44 -12.92 -13.78 11.25
CA MET A 44 -12.97 -12.33 11.14
C MET A 44 -13.97 -11.75 12.16
N PRO A 45 -13.58 -10.72 12.94
CA PRO A 45 -14.50 -10.06 13.86
C PRO A 45 -15.72 -9.48 13.13
N ALA A 46 -16.90 -9.58 13.71
CA ALA A 46 -18.12 -9.02 13.13
C ALA A 46 -18.05 -7.49 12.93
N SER A 47 -17.22 -6.79 13.73
CA SER A 47 -16.96 -5.36 13.57
C SER A 47 -16.24 -5.02 12.26
N ALA A 48 -15.42 -5.93 11.75
CA ALA A 48 -14.68 -5.73 10.51
C ALA A 48 -15.58 -5.73 9.25
N GLU A 49 -16.83 -6.16 9.34
CA GLU A 49 -17.81 -6.01 8.26
C GLU A 49 -18.29 -4.56 8.07
N LYS A 50 -18.07 -3.67 9.04
CA LYS A 50 -18.62 -2.31 8.99
C LYS A 50 -17.92 -1.43 7.96
N LEU A 51 -16.59 -1.48 7.93
CA LEU A 51 -15.77 -0.74 6.98
C LEU A 51 -15.19 -1.71 5.95
N PHE A 52 -15.08 -1.24 4.71
CA PHE A 52 -14.52 -2.07 3.65
C PHE A 52 -13.04 -2.37 3.91
N ASP A 53 -12.27 -1.41 4.37
CA ASP A 53 -10.83 -1.59 4.65
C ASP A 53 -10.59 -2.69 5.69
N ASP A 54 -11.33 -2.66 6.81
CA ASP A 54 -11.22 -3.66 7.86
C ASP A 54 -11.54 -5.06 7.32
N PHE A 55 -12.61 -5.17 6.52
CA PHE A 55 -12.95 -6.41 5.84
C PHE A 55 -11.85 -6.83 4.87
N PHE A 56 -11.37 -5.90 4.04
CA PHE A 56 -10.47 -6.22 2.95
C PHE A 56 -9.11 -6.71 3.45
N PHE A 57 -8.56 -6.15 4.53
CA PHE A 57 -7.34 -6.65 5.16
C PHE A 57 -7.47 -8.11 5.60
N ASN A 58 -8.58 -8.45 6.25
CA ASN A 58 -8.86 -9.84 6.63
C ASN A 58 -9.02 -10.75 5.40
N PHE A 59 -9.73 -10.28 4.36
CA PHE A 59 -9.93 -11.00 3.11
C PHE A 59 -8.61 -11.28 2.37
N ALA A 60 -7.73 -10.28 2.29
CA ALA A 60 -6.43 -10.40 1.61
C ALA A 60 -5.47 -11.35 2.36
N SER A 61 -5.60 -11.44 3.68
CA SER A 61 -4.73 -12.26 4.55
C SER A 61 -5.19 -13.71 4.68
N SER A 62 -6.49 -14.00 4.48
CA SER A 62 -7.06 -15.33 4.78
C SER A 62 -7.59 -16.06 3.54
N ARG A 63 -6.95 -17.19 3.20
CA ARG A 63 -7.45 -18.07 2.14
C ARG A 63 -8.86 -18.58 2.42
N GLN A 64 -9.14 -18.94 3.68
CA GLN A 64 -10.47 -19.40 4.08
C GLN A 64 -11.52 -18.33 3.83
N LEU A 65 -11.25 -17.08 4.25
CA LEU A 65 -12.18 -15.96 4.06
C LEU A 65 -12.40 -15.67 2.57
N GLN A 66 -11.36 -15.77 1.73
CA GLN A 66 -11.55 -15.64 0.28
C GLN A 66 -12.50 -16.71 -0.24
N MET A 67 -12.33 -17.98 0.16
CA MET A 67 -13.22 -19.08 -0.26
C MET A 67 -14.67 -18.93 0.21
N GLU A 68 -14.90 -18.20 1.30
CA GLU A 68 -16.23 -17.92 1.86
C GLU A 68 -16.89 -16.67 1.27
N ARG A 69 -16.09 -15.70 0.80
CA ARG A 69 -16.53 -14.38 0.39
C ARG A 69 -16.45 -14.13 -1.10
N ILE A 70 -16.12 -15.13 -1.88
CA ILE A 70 -16.16 -15.09 -3.35
C ILE A 70 -17.44 -15.77 -3.83
N VAL A 71 -18.14 -15.10 -4.74
CA VAL A 71 -19.30 -15.65 -5.46
C VAL A 71 -18.79 -16.57 -6.56
N PHE A 72 -18.92 -17.89 -6.37
CA PHE A 72 -18.50 -18.85 -7.38
C PHE A 72 -19.69 -19.39 -8.21
N PRO A 73 -19.50 -19.64 -9.52
CA PRO A 73 -18.27 -19.41 -10.28
C PRO A 73 -17.96 -17.90 -10.40
N LEU A 74 -16.70 -17.53 -10.13
CA LEU A 74 -16.29 -16.13 -10.19
C LEU A 74 -16.11 -15.69 -11.65
N LYS A 75 -16.85 -14.67 -12.06
CA LYS A 75 -16.76 -14.12 -13.42
C LYS A 75 -15.53 -13.26 -13.59
N VAL A 76 -14.76 -13.50 -14.65
CA VAL A 76 -13.64 -12.68 -15.08
C VAL A 76 -13.96 -12.07 -16.43
N ASN A 77 -14.22 -10.79 -16.45
CA ASN A 77 -14.60 -10.03 -17.63
C ASN A 77 -13.41 -9.28 -18.22
N SER A 78 -13.00 -9.63 -19.43
CA SER A 78 -11.93 -8.97 -20.18
C SER A 78 -12.45 -8.09 -21.34
N GLY A 79 -13.72 -7.71 -21.30
CA GLY A 79 -14.40 -6.87 -22.29
C GLY A 79 -14.90 -7.66 -23.51
N TYR A 80 -14.05 -8.41 -24.16
CA TYR A 80 -14.37 -9.26 -25.30
C TYR A 80 -14.62 -10.73 -24.92
N LYS A 81 -14.25 -11.13 -23.73
CA LYS A 81 -14.37 -12.49 -23.21
C LYS A 81 -14.78 -12.47 -21.74
N VAL A 82 -15.72 -13.32 -21.38
CA VAL A 82 -16.06 -13.62 -20.00
C VAL A 82 -15.66 -15.07 -19.72
N GLU A 83 -14.86 -15.26 -18.70
CA GLU A 83 -14.41 -16.55 -18.19
C GLU A 83 -14.98 -16.77 -16.80
N GLU A 84 -15.02 -18.00 -16.34
CA GLU A 84 -15.48 -18.34 -15.01
C GLU A 84 -14.37 -19.15 -14.28
N ILE A 85 -14.07 -18.74 -13.05
CA ILE A 85 -13.18 -19.49 -12.16
C ILE A 85 -14.05 -20.28 -11.20
N GLN A 86 -13.89 -21.60 -11.23
CA GLN A 86 -14.56 -22.50 -10.28
C GLN A 86 -13.91 -22.40 -8.91
N LYS A 87 -14.64 -22.78 -7.88
CA LYS A 87 -14.18 -22.70 -6.49
C LYS A 87 -12.83 -23.44 -6.28
N ASP A 88 -12.69 -24.61 -6.86
CA ASP A 88 -11.50 -25.46 -6.72
C ASP A 88 -10.28 -24.92 -7.49
N ASP A 89 -10.53 -24.07 -8.50
CA ASP A 89 -9.48 -23.45 -9.34
C ASP A 89 -8.98 -22.11 -8.76
N TRP A 90 -9.63 -21.60 -7.70
CA TRP A 90 -9.24 -20.33 -7.10
C TRP A 90 -7.88 -20.45 -6.42
N LYS A 91 -6.98 -19.55 -6.81
CA LYS A 91 -5.70 -19.34 -6.13
C LYS A 91 -5.79 -18.09 -5.29
N MET A 92 -5.38 -18.19 -4.02
CA MET A 92 -5.36 -17.06 -3.11
C MET A 92 -4.63 -15.87 -3.74
N GLU A 93 -5.30 -14.71 -3.77
CA GLU A 93 -4.70 -13.43 -4.17
C GLU A 93 -4.30 -12.68 -2.91
N ARG A 94 -3.02 -12.40 -2.75
CA ARG A 94 -2.51 -11.70 -1.56
C ARG A 94 -2.56 -10.19 -1.67
N PHE A 95 -2.92 -9.68 -2.85
CA PHE A 95 -2.95 -8.24 -3.11
C PHE A 95 -1.62 -7.57 -2.71
N PHE A 96 -1.69 -6.55 -1.86
CA PHE A 96 -0.53 -5.82 -1.33
C PHE A 96 0.02 -6.39 -0.01
N MET A 97 -0.49 -7.52 0.48
CA MET A 97 -0.10 -8.05 1.81
C MET A 97 1.36 -8.52 1.91
N ASN A 98 2.05 -8.65 0.78
CA ASN A 98 3.49 -8.95 0.76
C ASN A 98 4.35 -7.71 0.49
N ASP A 99 3.73 -6.54 0.36
CA ASP A 99 4.40 -5.26 0.11
C ASP A 99 4.56 -4.50 1.42
N GLU A 100 5.43 -3.50 1.48
CA GLU A 100 5.61 -2.66 2.68
C GLU A 100 4.44 -1.69 2.89
N GLY A 101 3.71 -1.40 1.81
CA GLY A 101 2.58 -0.50 1.81
C GLY A 101 1.75 -0.62 0.53
N TYR A 102 0.71 0.17 0.46
CA TYR A 102 -0.17 0.28 -0.71
C TYR A 102 -0.56 1.73 -0.97
N THR A 103 -1.14 1.99 -2.13
CA THR A 103 -1.54 3.34 -2.53
C THR A 103 -3.05 3.45 -2.64
N LEU A 104 -3.56 4.67 -2.49
CA LEU A 104 -4.93 5.06 -2.76
C LEU A 104 -4.95 6.34 -3.59
N ILE A 105 -5.92 6.49 -4.48
CA ILE A 105 -6.06 7.67 -5.34
C ILE A 105 -7.44 8.26 -5.12
N PHE A 106 -7.51 9.52 -4.68
CA PHE A 106 -8.75 10.25 -4.45
C PHE A 106 -8.81 11.52 -5.30
N ASP A 107 -10.03 11.95 -5.62
CA ASP A 107 -10.27 13.21 -6.34
C ASP A 107 -10.31 14.44 -5.41
N SER A 108 -10.55 14.22 -4.11
CA SER A 108 -10.66 15.26 -3.10
C SER A 108 -10.56 14.71 -1.68
N GLN A 109 -10.36 15.57 -0.70
CA GLN A 109 -10.40 15.23 0.73
C GLN A 109 -11.78 14.66 1.14
N GLU A 110 -12.88 15.18 0.58
CA GLU A 110 -14.22 14.66 0.84
C GLU A 110 -14.34 13.19 0.40
N GLN A 111 -13.69 12.82 -0.71
CA GLN A 111 -13.69 11.45 -1.17
C GLN A 111 -12.88 10.53 -0.24
N MET A 112 -11.81 11.02 0.38
CA MET A 112 -11.03 10.27 1.37
C MET A 112 -11.88 9.91 2.60
N GLU A 113 -12.79 10.78 3.04
CA GLU A 113 -13.66 10.52 4.17
C GLU A 113 -14.63 9.33 3.94
N ARG A 114 -14.86 8.94 2.68
CA ARG A 114 -15.68 7.76 2.34
C ARG A 114 -15.08 6.44 2.82
N VAL A 115 -13.80 6.40 3.06
CA VAL A 115 -13.14 5.22 3.67
C VAL A 115 -13.76 4.88 5.03
N LYS A 116 -14.21 5.90 5.76
CA LYS A 116 -14.87 5.78 7.08
C LYS A 116 -16.39 5.62 7.01
N ASP A 117 -16.97 5.61 5.79
CA ASP A 117 -18.41 5.57 5.59
C ASP A 117 -18.94 4.13 5.64
N THR A 118 -19.62 3.78 6.73
CA THR A 118 -20.23 2.45 6.92
C THR A 118 -21.44 2.18 6.01
N SER A 119 -21.96 3.19 5.31
CA SER A 119 -23.07 3.06 4.37
C SER A 119 -22.64 2.63 2.97
N VAL A 120 -21.34 2.61 2.69
CA VAL A 120 -20.78 2.14 1.42
C VAL A 120 -21.18 0.68 1.19
N GLY A 121 -21.83 0.41 0.08
CA GLY A 121 -22.28 -0.93 -0.32
C GLY A 121 -21.51 -1.54 -1.48
N GLU A 122 -20.65 -0.78 -2.13
CA GLU A 122 -19.85 -1.20 -3.28
C GLU A 122 -18.42 -0.65 -3.15
N ALA A 123 -17.42 -1.48 -3.41
CA ALA A 123 -16.02 -1.07 -3.48
C ALA A 123 -15.30 -1.82 -4.61
N ILE A 124 -14.33 -1.17 -5.23
CA ILE A 124 -13.52 -1.79 -6.28
C ILE A 124 -12.06 -1.70 -5.85
N VAL A 125 -11.40 -2.84 -5.73
CA VAL A 125 -9.95 -2.89 -5.53
C VAL A 125 -9.29 -2.99 -6.88
N GLU A 126 -8.41 -2.06 -7.19
CA GLU A 126 -7.66 -1.99 -8.44
C GLU A 126 -6.21 -2.41 -8.20
N LYS A 127 -5.70 -3.27 -9.06
CA LYS A 127 -4.27 -3.57 -9.22
C LYS A 127 -3.85 -3.03 -10.58
N ILE A 128 -3.07 -1.97 -10.55
CA ILE A 128 -2.70 -1.17 -11.72
C ILE A 128 -1.25 -1.50 -12.07
N PHE A 129 -1.02 -2.09 -13.23
CA PHE A 129 0.31 -2.44 -13.74
C PHE A 129 0.80 -1.31 -14.64
N LEU A 130 1.71 -0.48 -14.12
CA LEU A 130 2.18 0.73 -14.79
C LEU A 130 2.85 0.40 -16.13
N ASP A 131 3.78 -0.56 -16.14
CA ASP A 131 4.54 -0.95 -17.34
C ASP A 131 3.69 -1.59 -18.44
N ARG A 132 2.50 -2.11 -18.09
CA ARG A 132 1.63 -2.85 -19.00
C ARG A 132 0.41 -2.07 -19.44
N GLU A 133 0.22 -0.88 -18.90
CA GLU A 133 -1.01 -0.08 -19.11
C GLU A 133 -2.29 -0.90 -18.89
N PHE A 134 -2.29 -1.71 -17.85
CA PHE A 134 -3.32 -2.69 -17.56
C PHE A 134 -3.84 -2.55 -16.14
N VAL A 135 -5.16 -2.71 -15.97
CA VAL A 135 -5.82 -2.63 -14.67
C VAL A 135 -6.66 -3.88 -14.46
N LYS A 136 -6.41 -4.56 -13.34
CA LYS A 136 -7.26 -5.63 -12.83
C LYS A 136 -8.10 -5.11 -11.68
N GLN A 137 -9.40 -5.18 -11.82
CA GLN A 137 -10.38 -4.70 -10.85
C GLN A 137 -11.07 -5.88 -10.18
N TYR A 138 -11.20 -5.82 -8.86
CA TYR A 138 -11.95 -6.78 -8.06
C TYR A 138 -13.17 -6.06 -7.49
N LEU A 139 -14.37 -6.48 -7.89
CA LEU A 139 -15.62 -5.80 -7.57
C LEU A 139 -16.26 -6.46 -6.36
N PHE A 140 -16.37 -5.69 -5.31
CA PHE A 140 -17.02 -6.10 -4.06
C PHE A 140 -18.36 -5.41 -3.90
N ASN A 141 -19.37 -6.18 -3.46
CA ASN A 141 -20.69 -5.69 -3.13
C ASN A 141 -21.11 -6.22 -1.76
N ARG A 142 -21.94 -5.46 -1.05
CA ARG A 142 -22.57 -5.94 0.17
C ARG A 142 -23.83 -6.75 -0.18
N ASP A 143 -23.81 -8.02 0.22
CA ASP A 143 -24.96 -8.90 0.18
C ASP A 143 -25.34 -9.32 1.59
N ASN A 144 -26.57 -9.02 2.02
CA ASN A 144 -27.07 -9.29 3.37
C ASN A 144 -26.12 -8.80 4.49
N GLY A 145 -25.51 -7.62 4.29
CA GLY A 145 -24.59 -7.00 5.23
C GLY A 145 -23.14 -7.53 5.17
N ARG A 146 -22.87 -8.50 4.30
CA ARG A 146 -21.54 -9.13 4.14
C ARG A 146 -20.90 -8.70 2.83
N TRP A 147 -19.63 -8.36 2.88
CA TRP A 147 -18.86 -8.07 1.68
C TRP A 147 -18.56 -9.34 0.88
N MET A 148 -18.83 -9.31 -0.42
CA MET A 148 -18.65 -10.43 -1.34
C MET A 148 -17.92 -9.96 -2.59
N LEU A 149 -16.87 -10.67 -3.02
CA LEU A 149 -16.26 -10.49 -4.34
C LEU A 149 -17.17 -11.15 -5.39
N SER A 150 -17.71 -10.34 -6.28
CA SER A 150 -18.72 -10.77 -7.26
C SER A 150 -18.19 -10.89 -8.70
N GLU A 151 -17.16 -10.12 -9.06
CA GLU A 151 -16.62 -10.07 -10.41
C GLU A 151 -15.14 -9.61 -10.38
N VAL A 152 -14.36 -10.10 -11.33
CA VAL A 152 -13.06 -9.53 -11.69
C VAL A 152 -13.17 -8.92 -13.08
N ARG A 153 -12.67 -7.70 -13.26
CA ARG A 153 -12.58 -7.04 -14.57
C ARG A 153 -11.13 -6.78 -14.94
N ASN A 154 -10.82 -7.10 -16.17
CA ASN A 154 -9.56 -6.80 -16.80
C ASN A 154 -9.78 -5.73 -17.85
N GLN A 155 -9.07 -4.62 -17.76
CA GLN A 155 -9.20 -3.51 -18.70
C GLN A 155 -7.85 -2.85 -19.00
N THR A 156 -7.79 -2.17 -20.15
CA THR A 156 -6.65 -1.31 -20.47
C THR A 156 -6.73 0.00 -19.70
N LEU A 157 -5.59 0.57 -19.37
CA LEU A 157 -5.48 1.81 -18.59
C LEU A 157 -6.33 2.97 -19.14
N PRO A 158 -6.41 3.23 -20.48
CA PRO A 158 -7.25 4.31 -21.01
C PRO A 158 -8.74 4.25 -20.64
N LYS A 159 -9.24 3.10 -20.19
CA LYS A 159 -10.63 2.96 -19.72
C LYS A 159 -10.81 3.29 -18.23
N ASN A 160 -9.71 3.49 -17.52
CA ASN A 160 -9.75 3.85 -16.11
C ASN A 160 -10.00 5.36 -15.95
N PRO A 161 -10.87 5.81 -15.02
CA PRO A 161 -11.07 7.24 -14.76
C PRO A 161 -9.77 7.98 -14.37
N ASN A 162 -8.83 7.29 -13.76
CA ASN A 162 -7.53 7.86 -13.37
C ASN A 162 -6.46 7.76 -14.45
N ALA A 163 -6.77 7.34 -15.68
CA ALA A 163 -5.79 7.05 -16.73
C ALA A 163 -4.79 8.19 -16.96
N SER A 164 -5.28 9.43 -17.05
CA SER A 164 -4.42 10.62 -17.25
C SER A 164 -3.44 10.83 -16.08
N PHE A 165 -3.91 10.65 -14.86
CA PHE A 165 -3.06 10.77 -13.67
C PHE A 165 -2.07 9.62 -13.55
N ILE A 166 -2.50 8.39 -13.82
CA ILE A 166 -1.64 7.20 -13.74
C ILE A 166 -0.52 7.26 -14.78
N ALA A 167 -0.82 7.70 -16.02
CA ALA A 167 0.19 7.90 -17.04
C ALA A 167 1.22 8.99 -16.64
N PHE A 168 0.75 10.09 -16.07
CA PHE A 168 1.62 11.12 -15.49
C PHE A 168 2.45 10.55 -14.33
N TYR A 169 1.83 9.83 -13.39
CA TYR A 169 2.51 9.25 -12.24
C TYR A 169 3.64 8.30 -12.66
N HIS A 170 3.38 7.43 -13.65
CA HIS A 170 4.41 6.52 -14.16
C HIS A 170 5.65 7.28 -14.65
N GLN A 171 5.46 8.36 -15.39
CA GLN A 171 6.57 9.20 -15.82
C GLN A 171 7.22 9.95 -14.65
N PHE A 172 6.42 10.43 -13.70
CA PHE A 172 6.89 11.13 -12.50
C PHE A 172 7.84 10.27 -11.65
N VAL A 173 7.61 8.96 -11.55
CA VAL A 173 8.44 8.07 -10.73
C VAL A 173 9.60 7.43 -11.50
N THR A 174 9.59 7.47 -12.84
CA THR A 174 10.63 6.83 -13.67
C THR A 174 11.60 7.81 -14.33
N ASP A 175 11.27 9.10 -14.39
CA ASP A 175 12.07 10.14 -15.03
C ASP A 175 12.31 11.30 -14.06
N SER A 176 13.52 11.41 -13.52
CA SER A 176 13.88 12.44 -12.54
C SER A 176 13.82 13.87 -13.11
N VAL A 177 14.08 14.05 -14.40
CA VAL A 177 13.98 15.36 -15.05
C VAL A 177 12.51 15.78 -15.16
N PHE A 178 11.67 14.84 -15.57
CA PHE A 178 10.23 15.07 -15.61
C PHE A 178 9.66 15.30 -14.21
N GLN A 179 10.13 14.52 -13.21
CA GLN A 179 9.73 14.71 -11.82
C GLN A 179 10.01 16.13 -11.35
N GLN A 180 11.24 16.62 -11.51
CA GLN A 180 11.62 17.98 -11.14
C GLN A 180 10.79 19.03 -11.87
N ALA A 181 10.53 18.87 -13.16
CA ALA A 181 9.69 19.76 -13.94
C ALA A 181 8.20 19.72 -13.51
N SER A 182 7.78 18.66 -12.83
CA SER A 182 6.42 18.44 -12.35
C SER A 182 6.18 18.87 -10.90
N LEU A 183 7.18 19.46 -10.25
CA LEU A 183 7.02 20.10 -8.95
C LEU A 183 6.48 21.53 -9.10
N SER A 184 5.68 21.98 -8.16
CA SER A 184 5.35 23.43 -8.02
C SER A 184 6.56 24.18 -7.52
N ASP A 185 6.63 25.48 -7.80
CA ASP A 185 7.72 26.35 -7.28
C ASP A 185 7.77 26.32 -5.73
N GLU A 186 6.61 26.21 -5.12
CA GLU A 186 6.40 26.01 -3.69
C GLU A 186 5.43 24.83 -3.52
N ILE A 187 5.86 23.80 -2.78
CA ILE A 187 5.05 22.64 -2.41
C ILE A 187 4.69 22.82 -0.95
N GLU A 188 3.39 22.93 -0.63
CA GLU A 188 2.93 22.94 0.76
C GLU A 188 3.41 21.68 1.48
N PHE A 189 3.98 21.85 2.67
CA PHE A 189 4.48 20.75 3.48
C PHE A 189 3.86 20.79 4.86
N THR A 190 3.40 19.64 5.33
CA THR A 190 3.06 19.39 6.72
C THR A 190 3.70 18.05 7.11
N GLY A 191 4.41 18.03 8.21
CA GLY A 191 5.08 16.82 8.68
C GLY A 191 5.55 16.95 10.12
N PRO A 192 6.16 15.89 10.69
CA PRO A 192 6.66 15.94 12.06
C PRO A 192 7.74 17.00 12.21
N ASP A 193 7.73 17.69 13.34
CA ASP A 193 8.78 18.63 13.71
C ASP A 193 10.03 17.85 14.13
N PRO A 194 11.20 18.08 13.52
CA PRO A 194 12.43 17.37 13.89
C PRO A 194 12.93 17.72 15.31
N GLU A 195 12.46 18.83 15.91
CA GLU A 195 12.84 19.25 17.27
C GLU A 195 11.84 18.77 18.32
N ASP A 196 10.58 18.46 17.94
CA ASP A 196 9.54 17.94 18.84
C ASP A 196 8.67 16.90 18.12
N GLU A 197 8.86 15.62 18.45
CA GLU A 197 8.14 14.49 17.85
C GLU A 197 6.61 14.52 18.05
N PHE A 198 6.09 15.36 18.95
CA PHE A 198 4.66 15.53 19.21
C PHE A 198 4.04 16.73 18.47
N GLU A 199 4.87 17.55 17.85
CA GLU A 199 4.42 18.70 17.07
C GLU A 199 4.57 18.47 15.57
N GLN A 200 3.75 19.19 14.79
CA GLN A 200 3.85 19.20 13.34
C GLN A 200 4.37 20.57 12.89
N MET A 201 5.28 20.53 11.94
CA MET A 201 5.72 21.75 11.25
C MET A 201 4.96 21.91 9.93
N GLU A 202 4.64 23.15 9.61
CA GLU A 202 4.07 23.55 8.33
C GLU A 202 5.03 24.48 7.61
N GLY A 203 5.13 24.35 6.29
CA GLY A 203 6.02 25.18 5.50
C GLY A 203 5.90 24.91 4.01
N PHE A 204 6.97 25.24 3.29
CA PHE A 204 7.06 25.01 1.85
C PHE A 204 8.37 24.33 1.51
N ILE A 205 8.28 23.34 0.61
CA ILE A 205 9.43 22.68 -0.01
C ILE A 205 9.59 23.28 -1.41
N THR A 206 10.82 23.73 -1.73
CA THR A 206 11.16 24.12 -3.09
C THR A 206 11.72 22.94 -3.88
N PRO A 207 11.63 22.93 -5.22
CA PRO A 207 12.06 21.79 -6.04
C PRO A 207 13.50 21.30 -5.80
N ASN A 208 14.41 22.19 -5.42
CA ASN A 208 15.80 21.85 -5.11
C ASN A 208 15.99 21.09 -3.78
N LEU A 209 14.99 21.09 -2.91
CA LEU A 209 14.98 20.34 -1.65
C LEU A 209 14.14 19.06 -1.74
N TRP A 210 13.50 18.83 -2.88
CA TRP A 210 12.57 17.71 -3.03
C TRP A 210 13.20 16.34 -2.70
N GLU A 211 14.44 16.09 -3.10
CA GLU A 211 15.12 14.82 -2.85
C GLU A 211 15.23 14.46 -1.36
N ASP A 212 15.31 15.48 -0.48
CA ASP A 212 15.41 15.29 0.96
C ASP A 212 14.04 14.94 1.60
N PHE A 213 12.94 15.24 0.90
CA PHE A 213 11.58 15.04 1.39
C PHE A 213 10.79 13.99 0.61
N ALA A 214 11.27 13.56 -0.54
CA ALA A 214 10.54 12.64 -1.41
C ALA A 214 10.30 11.29 -0.71
N PRO A 215 9.05 10.80 -0.67
CA PRO A 215 8.79 9.44 -0.21
C PRO A 215 9.28 8.40 -1.23
N GLU A 216 9.43 7.16 -0.78
CA GLU A 216 9.64 6.03 -1.68
C GLU A 216 8.35 5.74 -2.45
N LEU A 217 8.41 5.90 -3.78
CA LEU A 217 7.25 5.80 -4.65
C LEU A 217 7.23 4.47 -5.41
N PRO A 218 6.12 3.71 -5.38
CA PRO A 218 5.97 2.49 -6.17
C PRO A 218 6.13 2.76 -7.68
N GLN A 219 6.97 1.97 -8.36
CA GLN A 219 7.26 2.14 -9.79
C GLN A 219 6.59 1.10 -10.70
N GLY A 220 6.19 -0.06 -10.15
CA GLY A 220 5.68 -1.17 -10.96
C GLY A 220 4.17 -1.37 -10.86
N ILE A 221 3.65 -1.43 -9.64
CA ILE A 221 2.24 -1.70 -9.35
C ILE A 221 1.73 -0.64 -8.39
N LEU A 222 0.58 -0.06 -8.72
CA LEU A 222 -0.22 0.72 -7.79
C LEU A 222 -1.45 -0.09 -7.38
N TYR A 223 -1.81 0.00 -6.12
CA TYR A 223 -3.12 -0.40 -5.65
C TYR A 223 -4.01 0.82 -5.47
N ASN A 224 -5.30 0.65 -5.66
CA ASN A 224 -6.29 1.68 -5.41
C ASN A 224 -7.59 1.04 -4.94
N ILE A 225 -8.26 1.66 -3.99
CA ILE A 225 -9.59 1.24 -3.57
C ILE A 225 -10.56 2.36 -3.90
N VAL A 226 -11.52 2.04 -4.76
CA VAL A 226 -12.52 3.00 -5.24
C VAL A 226 -13.79 2.86 -4.40
N TYR A 227 -14.13 3.92 -3.68
CA TYR A 227 -15.36 4.05 -2.90
C TYR A 227 -16.33 4.98 -3.64
N GLY A 228 -17.15 4.42 -4.52
CA GLY A 228 -18.08 5.18 -5.32
C GLY A 228 -17.50 5.66 -6.66
N ARG A 229 -17.92 6.84 -7.14
CA ARG A 229 -17.54 7.33 -8.46
C ARG A 229 -16.26 8.15 -8.41
N GLN A 230 -15.37 7.92 -9.36
CA GLN A 230 -14.23 8.75 -9.67
C GLN A 230 -14.47 9.54 -10.94
N SER A 231 -13.86 10.73 -11.05
CA SER A 231 -14.02 11.60 -12.21
C SER A 231 -12.77 11.60 -13.09
N ALA A 232 -12.96 11.33 -14.38
CA ALA A 232 -11.88 11.47 -15.38
C ALA A 232 -11.46 12.92 -15.60
N ASP A 233 -12.34 13.87 -15.30
CA ASP A 233 -12.12 15.31 -15.49
C ASP A 233 -11.64 16.02 -14.22
N SER A 234 -11.33 15.27 -13.17
CA SER A 234 -10.78 15.85 -11.94
C SER A 234 -9.49 16.63 -12.24
N THR A 235 -9.41 17.83 -11.68
CA THR A 235 -8.21 18.68 -11.74
C THR A 235 -7.32 18.54 -10.52
N GLN A 236 -7.69 17.68 -9.58
CA GLN A 236 -6.92 17.35 -8.39
C GLN A 236 -6.87 15.83 -8.21
N LYS A 237 -5.74 15.34 -7.77
CA LYS A 237 -5.59 13.97 -7.26
C LYS A 237 -4.79 13.99 -5.97
N ILE A 238 -5.26 13.24 -5.00
CA ILE A 238 -4.55 12.97 -3.75
C ILE A 238 -4.11 11.52 -3.83
N LEU A 239 -2.81 11.31 -3.88
CA LEU A 239 -2.20 10.00 -3.78
C LEU A 239 -1.80 9.79 -2.33
N VAL A 240 -2.35 8.76 -1.71
CA VAL A 240 -2.01 8.35 -0.35
C VAL A 240 -1.14 7.11 -0.42
N LEU A 241 0.00 7.14 0.25
CA LEU A 241 0.82 5.95 0.54
C LEU A 241 0.52 5.52 1.96
N ARG A 242 0.10 4.27 2.11
CA ARG A 242 -0.28 3.74 3.41
C ARG A 242 0.51 2.49 3.71
N GLY A 243 1.22 2.49 4.82
CA GLY A 243 2.00 1.34 5.26
C GLY A 243 1.12 0.22 5.84
N ILE A 244 1.58 -1.03 5.71
CA ILE A 244 0.91 -2.17 6.29
C ILE A 244 1.45 -2.37 7.71
N ALA A 245 0.59 -2.16 8.71
CA ALA A 245 0.88 -2.37 10.14
C ALA A 245 2.03 -1.53 10.74
N ASN A 246 2.52 -0.50 10.05
CA ASN A 246 3.59 0.39 10.54
C ASN A 246 3.14 1.82 10.84
N GLY A 247 1.85 2.13 10.61
CA GLY A 247 1.28 3.46 10.86
C GLY A 247 1.71 4.56 9.90
N LEU A 248 2.48 4.24 8.87
CA LEU A 248 2.88 5.20 7.85
C LEU A 248 1.67 5.63 7.02
N GLU A 249 1.46 6.93 6.91
CA GLU A 249 0.52 7.53 5.96
C GLU A 249 1.14 8.82 5.42
N GLU A 250 1.31 8.87 4.10
CA GLU A 250 1.82 10.05 3.40
C GLU A 250 0.84 10.44 2.30
N GLU A 251 0.52 11.73 2.22
CA GLU A 251 -0.41 12.26 1.23
C GLU A 251 0.31 13.21 0.28
N MET A 252 0.19 12.95 -1.01
CA MET A 252 0.68 13.84 -2.06
C MET A 252 -0.49 14.39 -2.87
N THR A 253 -0.67 15.71 -2.87
CA THR A 253 -1.68 16.36 -3.70
C THR A 253 -1.08 16.84 -5.00
N PHE A 254 -1.67 16.38 -6.10
CA PHE A 254 -1.35 16.82 -7.45
C PHE A 254 -2.50 17.66 -8.00
N THR A 255 -2.17 18.79 -8.59
CA THR A 255 -3.14 19.68 -9.23
C THR A 255 -2.85 19.77 -10.72
N ARG A 256 -3.90 19.68 -11.56
CA ARG A 256 -3.79 19.81 -13.01
C ARG A 256 -4.18 21.21 -13.43
N LYS A 257 -3.21 21.93 -14.01
CA LYS A 257 -3.41 23.26 -14.56
C LYS A 257 -2.87 23.29 -15.99
N ASP A 258 -3.63 23.86 -16.91
CA ASP A 258 -3.29 23.94 -18.34
C ASP A 258 -2.91 22.56 -18.96
N GLY A 259 -3.60 21.50 -18.49
CA GLY A 259 -3.37 20.13 -18.95
C GLY A 259 -2.19 19.41 -18.28
N GLN A 260 -1.40 20.07 -17.47
CA GLN A 260 -0.22 19.52 -16.78
C GLN A 260 -0.48 19.28 -15.30
N TRP A 261 -0.09 18.10 -14.82
CA TRP A 261 -0.11 17.78 -13.41
C TRP A 261 1.15 18.32 -12.72
N LYS A 262 0.97 18.88 -11.54
CA LYS A 262 2.07 19.31 -10.66
C LYS A 262 1.81 18.86 -9.23
N LEU A 263 2.88 18.44 -8.54
CA LEU A 263 2.83 18.23 -7.10
C LEU A 263 2.74 19.59 -6.40
N THR A 264 1.72 19.75 -5.56
CA THR A 264 1.43 21.02 -4.87
C THR A 264 1.46 20.90 -3.35
N LYS A 265 1.33 19.67 -2.80
CA LYS A 265 1.31 19.46 -1.36
C LYS A 265 1.86 18.08 -1.00
N LEU A 266 2.58 18.01 0.12
CA LEU A 266 3.04 16.79 0.79
C LEU A 266 2.66 16.86 2.28
N VAL A 267 2.04 15.79 2.78
CA VAL A 267 1.76 15.58 4.21
C VAL A 267 2.38 14.24 4.62
N ARG A 268 3.08 14.23 5.77
CA ARG A 268 3.76 13.05 6.32
C ARG A 268 3.38 12.82 7.77
#